data_76dac9439acb74b2355a2613c3ad409d
#
_entry.id   76dac9439acb74b2355a2613c3ad409d
#
_cell.length_a   1.000
_cell.length_b   1.000
_cell.length_c   1.000
_cell.angle_alpha   90.00
_cell.angle_beta   90.00
_cell.angle_gamma   90.00
#
_symmetry.space_group_name_H-M   'P 1'
#
loop_
_entity.id
_entity.type
_entity.pdbx_description
1 polymer ?
#
loop_
_entity_poly.entity_id
_entity_poly.type
_entity_poly.pdbx_seq_one_letter_code
_entity_poly.pdbx_strand_id
1 'polypeptide(L)'
;MKIRLPDITSVYFEDSFVDFGEKTENGEVCVRFLLENDTLKPYISAKKPVRYIRLRWNEKTEHGVKVLGDAWERGYGDLEWRGVDPQRCMPWYFATSNGSDLSEDYSSRKTCCFGVGVQPNALCFWQCDMAGVTLWLDIGNGTKGTHLGERELEVATVIFKEYERTSAFMALKEFCSVMSPNPYTTDHVVYGSNNWYYAYGKSSHEEIISDTKFVKRMTQGCENIPYMVIDDGWQPNPTDAPWDRGNERFPDMKRLCDEMKELGVRPGIWIRYLVNGKDNEPRKVDTFSEDMYLERNDCVLDPSHPKVLEYVRECTERIANWGYQLIKHDFSTFDIFGKWGFDVPEALTVGKWGFYDKTKTSAEIVKEFYKVIKESSNGAVIIGCNAIGHLCAGLHQLNRTGDDTSGMEWQRTAKMGVNTLAFRICQNNSFFGADADCVGIMGLVPWELNSKWLDILSRSGSALFVSCKPGILTKEQEKELSKAFEVASVQGDELVPLDWMETTRPQVYKINGERVEYEWYTVKGTENFRP
;
A
#
# COMPACT_ATOMS: atom_id res chain seq x y z
N MET A 1 16.89 -8.56 -21.02
CA MET A 1 16.18 -9.88 -21.10
C MET A 1 14.82 -9.67 -21.73
N LYS A 2 14.46 -10.46 -22.75
CA LYS A 2 13.10 -10.41 -23.33
C LYS A 2 12.22 -11.45 -22.67
N ILE A 3 10.94 -11.13 -22.48
CA ILE A 3 9.96 -12.10 -22.01
C ILE A 3 9.85 -13.28 -23.00
N ARG A 4 9.83 -14.48 -22.49
CA ARG A 4 9.66 -15.74 -23.25
C ARG A 4 8.86 -16.74 -22.42
N LEU A 5 8.51 -17.87 -23.01
CA LEU A 5 7.90 -18.96 -22.24
C LEU A 5 8.85 -19.41 -21.12
N PRO A 6 8.32 -19.82 -19.96
CA PRO A 6 9.13 -20.37 -18.88
C PRO A 6 9.76 -21.70 -19.28
N ASP A 7 10.95 -21.98 -18.75
CA ASP A 7 11.63 -23.26 -18.97
C ASP A 7 10.98 -24.40 -18.16
N ILE A 8 10.39 -24.06 -17.00
CA ILE A 8 9.66 -25.01 -16.16
C ILE A 8 8.34 -24.38 -15.74
N THR A 9 7.27 -25.13 -15.85
CA THR A 9 5.95 -24.80 -15.33
C THR A 9 5.52 -25.89 -14.37
N SER A 10 5.17 -25.53 -13.12
CA SER A 10 4.64 -26.47 -12.14
C SER A 10 3.28 -25.98 -11.65
N VAL A 11 2.34 -26.90 -11.44
CA VAL A 11 1.04 -26.62 -10.83
C VAL A 11 0.92 -27.40 -9.53
N TYR A 12 0.60 -26.71 -8.46
CA TYR A 12 0.42 -27.27 -7.13
C TYR A 12 -1.06 -27.33 -6.76
N PHE A 13 -1.46 -28.48 -6.28
CA PHE A 13 -2.73 -28.76 -5.62
C PHE A 13 -2.51 -28.76 -4.10
N GLU A 14 -3.51 -29.13 -3.31
CA GLU A 14 -3.33 -29.20 -1.85
C GLU A 14 -2.31 -30.25 -1.41
N ASP A 15 -2.35 -31.44 -2.02
CA ASP A 15 -1.56 -32.62 -1.62
C ASP A 15 -0.56 -33.11 -2.68
N SER A 16 -0.45 -32.45 -3.81
CA SER A 16 0.38 -32.88 -4.92
C SER A 16 0.79 -31.75 -5.84
N PHE A 17 1.74 -32.01 -6.71
CA PHE A 17 2.09 -31.09 -7.78
C PHE A 17 2.40 -31.85 -9.08
N VAL A 18 2.37 -31.11 -10.18
CA VAL A 18 2.74 -31.62 -11.51
C VAL A 18 3.75 -30.65 -12.11
N ASP A 19 4.90 -31.18 -12.52
CA ASP A 19 5.86 -30.46 -13.35
C ASP A 19 5.59 -30.79 -14.83
N PHE A 20 5.45 -29.74 -15.63
CA PHE A 20 5.31 -29.86 -17.06
C PHE A 20 6.68 -29.72 -17.76
N GLY A 21 6.97 -30.65 -18.68
CA GLY A 21 8.06 -30.51 -19.63
C GLY A 21 7.63 -29.66 -20.84
N GLU A 22 7.74 -30.20 -22.06
CA GLU A 22 7.30 -29.48 -23.26
C GLU A 22 5.77 -29.34 -23.41
N LYS A 23 4.99 -30.22 -22.76
CA LYS A 23 3.53 -30.18 -22.75
C LYS A 23 3.05 -29.44 -21.50
N THR A 24 2.02 -28.62 -21.63
CA THR A 24 1.44 -27.83 -20.53
C THR A 24 0.07 -28.35 -20.07
N GLU A 25 -0.22 -29.63 -20.35
CA GLU A 25 -1.48 -30.26 -19.97
C GLU A 25 -1.30 -31.77 -19.66
N ASN A 26 -2.15 -32.31 -18.79
CA ASN A 26 -2.17 -33.74 -18.45
C ASN A 26 -3.58 -34.35 -18.32
N GLY A 27 -4.61 -33.66 -18.83
CA GLY A 27 -6.01 -34.11 -18.77
C GLY A 27 -6.74 -33.71 -17.46
N GLU A 28 -6.04 -33.37 -16.39
CA GLU A 28 -6.60 -32.84 -15.13
C GLU A 28 -6.41 -31.32 -15.02
N VAL A 29 -5.33 -30.80 -15.56
CA VAL A 29 -4.98 -29.38 -15.58
C VAL A 29 -4.32 -29.00 -16.90
N CYS A 30 -4.64 -27.81 -17.38
CA CYS A 30 -4.00 -27.20 -18.55
C CYS A 30 -3.53 -25.80 -18.19
N VAL A 31 -2.27 -25.47 -18.52
CA VAL A 31 -1.72 -24.12 -18.44
C VAL A 31 -1.42 -23.65 -19.85
N ARG A 32 -2.12 -22.66 -20.32
CA ARG A 32 -1.93 -22.06 -21.65
C ARG A 32 -1.24 -20.70 -21.49
N PHE A 33 -0.34 -20.39 -22.38
CA PHE A 33 0.37 -19.11 -22.41
C PHE A 33 -0.01 -18.29 -23.63
N LEU A 34 -0.26 -17.01 -23.44
CA LEU A 34 -0.40 -16.02 -24.49
C LEU A 34 0.79 -15.06 -24.40
N LEU A 35 1.62 -15.03 -25.44
CA LEU A 35 2.78 -14.14 -25.54
C LEU A 35 2.48 -13.05 -26.58
N GLU A 36 2.20 -11.84 -26.13
CA GLU A 36 1.84 -10.70 -26.97
C GLU A 36 2.40 -9.40 -26.42
N ASN A 37 2.81 -8.48 -27.30
CA ASN A 37 3.24 -7.12 -26.93
C ASN A 37 4.27 -7.07 -25.79
N ASP A 38 5.27 -7.95 -25.82
CA ASP A 38 6.28 -8.09 -24.76
C ASP A 38 5.71 -8.44 -23.36
N THR A 39 4.54 -9.09 -23.31
CA THR A 39 3.95 -9.62 -22.09
C THR A 39 3.62 -11.10 -22.22
N LEU A 40 3.60 -11.80 -21.10
CA LEU A 40 3.21 -13.22 -21.02
C LEU A 40 2.02 -13.36 -20.08
N LYS A 41 0.91 -13.91 -20.60
CA LYS A 41 -0.29 -14.17 -19.80
C LYS A 41 -0.48 -15.68 -19.62
N PRO A 42 -0.27 -16.23 -18.43
CA PRO A 42 -0.67 -17.59 -18.10
C PRO A 42 -2.18 -17.68 -17.86
N TYR A 43 -2.80 -18.67 -18.48
CA TYR A 43 -4.19 -19.07 -18.26
C TYR A 43 -4.20 -20.49 -17.70
N ILE A 44 -5.10 -20.78 -16.76
CA ILE A 44 -5.25 -22.11 -16.19
C ILE A 44 -6.69 -22.57 -16.19
N SER A 45 -6.90 -23.83 -16.55
CA SER A 45 -8.12 -24.59 -16.29
C SER A 45 -7.78 -25.90 -15.58
N ALA A 46 -8.59 -26.30 -14.61
CA ALA A 46 -8.34 -27.50 -13.82
C ALA A 46 -9.62 -28.13 -13.31
N LYS A 47 -9.66 -29.47 -13.30
CA LYS A 47 -10.78 -30.27 -12.75
C LYS A 47 -10.74 -30.39 -11.23
N LYS A 48 -9.55 -30.23 -10.62
CA LYS A 48 -9.32 -30.26 -9.17
C LYS A 48 -9.00 -28.89 -8.65
N PRO A 49 -9.26 -28.60 -7.37
CA PRO A 49 -8.86 -27.32 -6.76
C PRO A 49 -7.37 -27.07 -6.87
N VAL A 50 -6.99 -25.90 -7.37
CA VAL A 50 -5.59 -25.50 -7.61
C VAL A 50 -5.12 -24.47 -6.60
N ARG A 51 -3.82 -24.54 -6.27
CA ARG A 51 -3.20 -23.72 -5.23
C ARG A 51 -2.17 -22.74 -5.76
N TYR A 52 -1.15 -23.22 -6.47
CA TYR A 52 -0.08 -22.40 -7.02
C TYR A 52 0.25 -22.78 -8.44
N ILE A 53 0.73 -21.80 -9.20
CA ILE A 53 1.52 -22.00 -10.40
C ILE A 53 2.93 -21.47 -10.11
N ARG A 54 3.94 -22.26 -10.45
CA ARG A 54 5.34 -21.86 -10.43
C ARG A 54 5.87 -21.78 -11.85
N LEU A 55 6.43 -20.63 -12.21
CA LEU A 55 7.07 -20.39 -13.51
C LEU A 55 8.54 -20.11 -13.29
N ARG A 56 9.42 -20.84 -13.96
CA ARG A 56 10.86 -20.69 -13.84
C ARG A 56 11.49 -20.35 -15.18
N TRP A 57 12.36 -19.34 -15.19
CA TRP A 57 13.24 -18.97 -16.29
C TRP A 57 14.69 -19.20 -15.88
N ASN A 58 15.39 -20.10 -16.57
CA ASN A 58 16.79 -20.42 -16.33
C ASN A 58 17.67 -19.45 -17.15
N GLU A 59 18.12 -18.40 -16.50
CA GLU A 59 18.99 -17.40 -17.07
C GLU A 59 19.94 -16.88 -15.99
N LYS A 60 21.24 -16.91 -16.28
CA LYS A 60 22.25 -16.53 -15.30
C LYS A 60 22.10 -15.09 -14.87
N THR A 61 21.99 -14.88 -13.56
CA THR A 61 22.11 -13.56 -12.94
C THR A 61 23.57 -13.13 -12.97
N GLU A 62 23.83 -11.88 -13.34
CA GLU A 62 25.17 -11.32 -13.35
C GLU A 62 25.74 -11.21 -11.92
N HIS A 63 27.05 -11.51 -11.77
CA HIS A 63 27.71 -11.35 -10.48
C HIS A 63 27.83 -9.88 -10.08
N GLY A 64 27.63 -9.60 -8.79
CA GLY A 64 27.80 -8.25 -8.25
C GLY A 64 26.59 -7.33 -8.41
N VAL A 65 25.49 -7.78 -9.02
CA VAL A 65 24.25 -7.01 -9.05
C VAL A 65 23.63 -6.93 -7.66
N LYS A 66 22.98 -5.81 -7.39
CA LYS A 66 22.06 -5.65 -6.26
C LYS A 66 20.64 -5.95 -6.69
N VAL A 67 19.82 -6.36 -5.74
CA VAL A 67 18.43 -6.75 -5.94
C VAL A 67 17.53 -5.94 -5.02
N LEU A 68 16.52 -5.29 -5.58
CA LEU A 68 15.44 -4.63 -4.85
C LEU A 68 14.14 -5.37 -5.11
N GLY A 69 13.39 -5.72 -4.07
CA GLY A 69 12.01 -6.22 -4.14
C GLY A 69 11.05 -5.29 -3.41
N ASP A 70 9.76 -5.38 -3.75
CA ASP A 70 8.70 -4.66 -3.04
C ASP A 70 8.13 -5.48 -1.87
N ALA A 71 7.13 -4.93 -1.18
CA ALA A 71 6.38 -5.54 -0.08
C ALA A 71 4.95 -5.90 -0.52
N TRP A 72 4.29 -6.83 0.21
CA TRP A 72 2.90 -7.24 -0.07
C TRP A 72 1.91 -6.08 0.03
N GLU A 73 2.11 -5.25 1.03
CA GLU A 73 1.31 -4.07 1.36
C GLU A 73 2.24 -2.84 1.54
N ARG A 74 2.07 -2.05 2.59
CA ARG A 74 3.00 -1.00 3.00
C ARG A 74 4.35 -1.59 3.45
N GLY A 75 5.42 -0.81 3.42
CA GLY A 75 6.75 -1.21 3.90
C GLY A 75 6.89 -1.04 5.42
N TYR A 76 7.89 -1.71 6.00
CA TYR A 76 8.16 -1.67 7.45
C TYR A 76 9.58 -1.22 7.78
N GLY A 77 10.18 -0.42 6.88
CA GLY A 77 11.51 0.15 7.05
C GLY A 77 12.65 -0.83 6.75
N ASP A 78 12.37 -1.84 5.96
CA ASP A 78 13.25 -2.94 5.57
C ASP A 78 13.50 -3.02 4.06
N LEU A 79 13.04 -2.00 3.31
CA LEU A 79 13.28 -1.92 1.88
C LEU A 79 14.75 -1.52 1.64
N GLU A 80 15.42 -2.31 0.80
CA GLU A 80 16.85 -2.12 0.53
C GLU A 80 17.29 -2.82 -0.76
N TRP A 81 18.32 -2.27 -1.39
CA TRP A 81 19.12 -2.95 -2.38
C TRP A 81 20.16 -3.84 -1.70
N ARG A 82 20.13 -5.13 -1.96
CA ARG A 82 21.06 -6.11 -1.38
C ARG A 82 21.53 -7.14 -2.40
N GLY A 83 22.48 -7.98 -2.05
CA GLY A 83 22.94 -9.09 -2.88
C GLY A 83 21.82 -10.10 -3.17
N VAL A 84 22.06 -10.98 -4.12
CA VAL A 84 21.13 -12.06 -4.46
C VAL A 84 20.95 -12.99 -3.25
N ASP A 85 19.70 -13.17 -2.85
CA ASP A 85 19.27 -14.08 -1.79
C ASP A 85 18.18 -15.00 -2.36
N PRO A 86 18.49 -16.30 -2.63
CA PRO A 86 17.57 -17.22 -3.26
C PRO A 86 16.30 -17.51 -2.47
N GLN A 87 16.33 -17.27 -1.15
CA GLN A 87 15.17 -17.52 -0.27
C GLN A 87 14.29 -16.28 -0.11
N ARG A 88 14.78 -15.09 -0.55
CA ARG A 88 14.01 -13.85 -0.43
C ARG A 88 12.77 -13.91 -1.32
N CYS A 89 11.61 -13.79 -0.69
CA CYS A 89 10.35 -13.50 -1.35
C CYS A 89 10.26 -12.02 -1.72
N MET A 90 9.96 -11.73 -2.97
CA MET A 90 9.79 -10.37 -3.49
C MET A 90 8.40 -10.23 -4.10
N PRO A 91 7.42 -9.70 -3.35
CA PRO A 91 6.06 -9.52 -3.87
C PRO A 91 6.03 -8.63 -5.11
N TRP A 92 5.17 -8.95 -6.05
CA TRP A 92 4.72 -8.21 -7.21
C TRP A 92 5.78 -7.93 -8.27
N TYR A 93 6.89 -7.31 -7.91
CA TYR A 93 8.00 -7.02 -8.82
C TYR A 93 9.32 -6.94 -8.06
N PHE A 94 10.40 -7.08 -8.80
CA PHE A 94 11.74 -6.82 -8.34
C PHE A 94 12.61 -6.30 -9.48
N ALA A 95 13.74 -5.71 -9.12
CA ALA A 95 14.75 -5.30 -10.07
C ALA A 95 16.14 -5.78 -9.66
N THR A 96 16.99 -6.03 -10.65
CA THR A 96 18.44 -6.19 -10.46
C THR A 96 19.14 -5.02 -11.14
N SER A 97 20.17 -4.46 -10.50
CA SER A 97 20.95 -3.38 -11.09
C SER A 97 22.41 -3.45 -10.67
N ASN A 98 23.31 -2.99 -11.54
CA ASN A 98 24.71 -2.79 -11.25
C ASN A 98 25.01 -1.32 -10.92
N GLY A 99 26.14 -1.05 -10.25
CA GLY A 99 26.63 0.29 -9.95
C GLY A 99 25.87 1.04 -8.85
N SER A 100 25.89 2.37 -8.90
CA SER A 100 25.32 3.28 -7.91
C SER A 100 24.69 4.51 -8.56
N ASP A 101 23.48 4.89 -8.15
CA ASP A 101 22.81 6.10 -8.66
C ASP A 101 23.44 7.39 -8.12
N LEU A 102 24.19 7.31 -7.00
CA LEU A 102 24.87 8.44 -6.37
C LEU A 102 25.93 9.08 -7.27
N SER A 103 26.58 8.30 -8.14
CA SER A 103 27.61 8.79 -9.07
C SER A 103 27.05 9.60 -10.24
N GLU A 104 25.77 9.45 -10.55
CA GLU A 104 25.10 10.00 -11.73
C GLU A 104 25.80 9.65 -13.07
N ASP A 105 26.72 8.66 -13.06
CA ASP A 105 27.30 8.07 -14.27
C ASP A 105 26.56 6.76 -14.62
N TYR A 106 25.77 6.82 -15.65
CA TYR A 106 24.94 5.70 -16.10
C TYR A 106 25.48 5.02 -17.36
N SER A 107 26.67 5.35 -17.82
CA SER A 107 27.26 4.87 -19.11
C SER A 107 27.34 3.36 -19.22
N SER A 108 27.58 2.65 -18.10
CA SER A 108 27.62 1.19 -17.99
C SER A 108 26.45 0.60 -17.20
N ARG A 109 25.44 1.42 -16.88
CA ARG A 109 24.28 0.99 -16.09
C ARG A 109 23.41 0.03 -16.88
N LYS A 110 23.02 -1.06 -16.21
CA LYS A 110 22.02 -2.01 -16.66
C LYS A 110 21.10 -2.35 -15.50
N THR A 111 19.80 -2.16 -15.71
CA THR A 111 18.75 -2.52 -14.75
C THR A 111 17.76 -3.46 -15.43
N CYS A 112 17.57 -4.65 -14.85
CA CYS A 112 16.57 -5.61 -15.31
C CYS A 112 15.42 -5.61 -14.31
N CYS A 113 14.21 -5.43 -14.81
CA CYS A 113 12.98 -5.38 -14.03
C CYS A 113 12.07 -6.56 -14.39
N PHE A 114 11.53 -7.21 -13.37
CA PHE A 114 10.65 -8.37 -13.46
C PHE A 114 9.39 -8.08 -12.64
N GLY A 115 8.22 -8.20 -13.21
CA GLY A 115 6.99 -7.87 -12.49
C GLY A 115 5.75 -8.48 -13.11
N VAL A 116 4.63 -8.23 -12.44
CA VAL A 116 3.29 -8.53 -12.94
C VAL A 116 2.49 -7.23 -13.06
N GLY A 117 1.64 -7.15 -14.08
CA GLY A 117 0.69 -6.04 -14.20
C GLY A 117 -0.19 -5.93 -12.96
N VAL A 118 -0.64 -4.73 -12.61
CA VAL A 118 -1.51 -4.50 -11.45
C VAL A 118 -2.85 -5.25 -11.58
N GLN A 119 -3.48 -5.53 -10.45
CA GLN A 119 -4.73 -6.27 -10.33
C GLN A 119 -4.70 -7.72 -10.91
N PRO A 120 -3.62 -8.50 -10.69
CA PRO A 120 -3.61 -9.90 -11.10
C PRO A 120 -4.71 -10.70 -10.37
N ASN A 121 -5.02 -11.89 -10.88
CA ASN A 121 -5.94 -12.83 -10.22
C ASN A 121 -5.19 -13.83 -9.30
N ALA A 122 -3.97 -13.50 -8.92
CA ALA A 122 -3.11 -14.27 -8.02
C ALA A 122 -2.38 -13.33 -7.06
N LEU A 123 -1.99 -13.84 -5.90
CA LEU A 123 -0.96 -13.21 -5.07
C LEU A 123 0.39 -13.63 -5.62
N CYS A 124 1.18 -12.68 -6.12
CA CYS A 124 2.38 -12.94 -6.90
C CYS A 124 3.65 -12.59 -6.13
N PHE A 125 4.64 -13.49 -6.14
CA PHE A 125 5.96 -13.18 -5.63
C PHE A 125 7.08 -13.81 -6.45
N TRP A 126 8.23 -13.19 -6.39
CA TRP A 126 9.42 -13.58 -7.12
C TRP A 126 10.52 -14.10 -6.20
N GLN A 127 11.33 -15.00 -6.73
CA GLN A 127 12.62 -15.39 -6.17
C GLN A 127 13.68 -15.30 -7.27
N CYS A 128 14.88 -14.88 -6.90
CA CYS A 128 16.02 -14.75 -7.81
C CYS A 128 17.22 -15.50 -7.23
N ASP A 129 17.85 -16.32 -8.06
CA ASP A 129 19.12 -16.98 -7.75
C ASP A 129 20.12 -16.80 -8.90
N MET A 130 21.34 -17.33 -8.73
CA MET A 130 22.39 -17.19 -9.74
C MET A 130 22.13 -17.94 -11.06
N ALA A 131 21.13 -18.84 -11.08
CA ALA A 131 20.76 -19.64 -12.25
C ALA A 131 19.46 -19.13 -12.92
N GLY A 132 18.75 -18.17 -12.32
CA GLY A 132 17.55 -17.62 -12.94
C GLY A 132 16.55 -16.98 -11.98
N VAL A 133 15.33 -16.80 -12.48
CA VAL A 133 14.23 -16.19 -11.75
C VAL A 133 13.01 -17.11 -11.70
N THR A 134 12.31 -17.09 -10.60
CA THR A 134 11.08 -17.86 -10.38
C THR A 134 9.94 -16.95 -10.00
N LEU A 135 8.80 -17.08 -10.66
CA LEU A 135 7.54 -16.46 -10.29
C LEU A 135 6.62 -17.49 -9.66
N TRP A 136 6.12 -17.19 -8.50
CA TRP A 136 5.06 -17.92 -7.83
C TRP A 136 3.74 -17.14 -7.94
N LEU A 137 2.70 -17.83 -8.37
CA LEU A 137 1.36 -17.30 -8.54
C LEU A 137 0.44 -18.09 -7.59
N ASP A 138 0.14 -17.52 -6.43
CA ASP A 138 -0.83 -18.09 -5.48
C ASP A 138 -2.25 -17.80 -6.00
N ILE A 139 -2.87 -18.81 -6.60
CA ILE A 139 -4.23 -18.81 -7.10
C ILE A 139 -5.19 -19.52 -6.13
N GLY A 140 -4.76 -19.72 -4.88
CA GLY A 140 -5.56 -20.36 -3.85
C GLY A 140 -6.69 -19.50 -3.32
N ASN A 141 -7.62 -20.16 -2.65
CA ASN A 141 -8.72 -19.59 -1.88
C ASN A 141 -8.37 -19.66 -0.39
N GLY A 142 -7.84 -18.59 0.18
CA GLY A 142 -7.17 -18.68 1.47
C GLY A 142 -5.98 -19.64 1.39
N THR A 143 -5.97 -20.67 2.22
CA THR A 143 -4.95 -21.73 2.18
C THR A 143 -5.40 -22.99 1.43
N LYS A 144 -6.63 -23.01 0.96
CA LYS A 144 -7.22 -24.10 0.18
C LYS A 144 -7.06 -23.87 -1.30
N GLY A 145 -7.27 -24.92 -2.11
CA GLY A 145 -7.33 -24.79 -3.57
C GLY A 145 -8.59 -24.06 -4.03
N THR A 146 -8.47 -23.32 -5.14
CA THR A 146 -9.62 -22.67 -5.80
C THR A 146 -10.29 -23.66 -6.76
N HIS A 147 -11.61 -23.75 -6.69
CA HIS A 147 -12.45 -24.55 -7.59
C HIS A 147 -12.75 -23.76 -8.86
N LEU A 148 -11.99 -23.96 -9.93
CA LEU A 148 -12.20 -23.23 -11.18
C LEU A 148 -13.46 -23.66 -11.95
N GLY A 149 -13.94 -24.90 -11.76
CA GLY A 149 -15.07 -25.42 -12.53
C GLY A 149 -14.73 -25.49 -14.03
N GLU A 150 -15.63 -24.95 -14.83
CA GLU A 150 -15.46 -24.89 -16.29
C GLU A 150 -14.74 -23.61 -16.78
N ARG A 151 -14.38 -22.70 -15.89
CA ARG A 151 -13.70 -21.44 -16.30
C ARG A 151 -12.21 -21.64 -16.54
N GLU A 152 -11.70 -20.94 -17.54
CA GLU A 152 -10.28 -20.68 -17.71
C GLU A 152 -9.93 -19.38 -17.00
N LEU A 153 -9.01 -19.41 -16.04
CA LEU A 153 -8.57 -18.24 -15.27
C LEU A 153 -7.36 -17.59 -15.96
N GLU A 154 -7.47 -16.33 -16.39
CA GLU A 154 -6.30 -15.48 -16.65
C GLU A 154 -5.66 -15.14 -15.31
N VAL A 155 -4.41 -15.55 -15.10
CA VAL A 155 -3.78 -15.48 -13.76
C VAL A 155 -3.12 -14.13 -13.51
N ALA A 156 -2.29 -13.69 -14.45
CA ALA A 156 -1.53 -12.44 -14.35
C ALA A 156 -1.00 -12.01 -15.73
N THR A 157 -0.56 -10.76 -15.83
CA THR A 157 0.24 -10.29 -16.97
C THR A 157 1.70 -10.17 -16.52
N VAL A 158 2.56 -11.07 -16.96
CA VAL A 158 3.99 -11.09 -16.60
C VAL A 158 4.78 -10.20 -17.56
N ILE A 159 5.68 -9.37 -17.00
CA ILE A 159 6.42 -8.35 -17.74
C ILE A 159 7.90 -8.40 -17.36
N PHE A 160 8.78 -8.43 -18.37
CA PHE A 160 10.22 -8.25 -18.22
C PHE A 160 10.66 -7.03 -19.01
N LYS A 161 11.49 -6.19 -18.41
CA LYS A 161 12.08 -5.02 -19.07
C LYS A 161 13.55 -4.89 -18.70
N GLU A 162 14.33 -4.47 -19.67
CA GLU A 162 15.74 -4.15 -19.48
C GLU A 162 15.97 -2.69 -19.85
N TYR A 163 16.65 -1.97 -18.98
CA TYR A 163 16.97 -0.58 -19.13
C TYR A 163 18.48 -0.41 -19.09
N GLU A 164 19.01 0.34 -20.04
CA GLU A 164 20.42 0.65 -20.16
C GLU A 164 20.66 2.18 -20.10
N ARG A 165 21.79 2.57 -19.54
CA ARG A 165 22.25 3.97 -19.53
C ARG A 165 21.27 4.95 -18.87
N THR A 166 20.54 4.49 -17.88
CA THR A 166 19.67 5.30 -17.04
C THR A 166 19.84 4.88 -15.57
N SER A 167 19.40 5.72 -14.63
CA SER A 167 19.43 5.36 -13.20
C SER A 167 18.52 4.18 -12.90
N ALA A 168 18.82 3.42 -11.86
CA ALA A 168 17.94 2.34 -11.39
C ALA A 168 16.58 2.90 -10.94
N PHE A 169 16.55 4.11 -10.38
CA PHE A 169 15.32 4.78 -10.00
C PHE A 169 14.42 5.08 -11.20
N MET A 170 14.94 5.70 -12.25
CA MET A 170 14.17 6.03 -13.45
C MET A 170 13.69 4.76 -14.19
N ALA A 171 14.54 3.71 -14.22
CA ALA A 171 14.15 2.40 -14.75
C ALA A 171 12.95 1.82 -14.01
N LEU A 172 12.96 1.85 -12.67
CA LEU A 172 11.85 1.36 -11.85
C LEU A 172 10.60 2.23 -11.98
N LYS A 173 10.75 3.56 -12.03
CA LYS A 173 9.62 4.47 -12.22
C LYS A 173 8.89 4.20 -13.55
N GLU A 174 9.64 4.06 -14.64
CA GLU A 174 9.07 3.68 -15.94
C GLU A 174 8.44 2.29 -15.88
N PHE A 175 9.10 1.34 -15.22
CA PHE A 175 8.57 -0.02 -15.08
C PHE A 175 7.26 -0.06 -14.29
N CYS A 176 7.10 0.75 -13.24
CA CYS A 176 5.83 0.92 -12.52
C CYS A 176 4.72 1.41 -13.47
N SER A 177 5.01 2.36 -14.34
CA SER A 177 4.04 2.85 -15.34
C SER A 177 3.68 1.77 -16.37
N VAL A 178 4.63 0.92 -16.76
CA VAL A 178 4.36 -0.23 -17.66
C VAL A 178 3.47 -1.26 -16.98
N MET A 179 3.65 -1.53 -15.69
CA MET A 179 2.79 -2.47 -14.93
C MET A 179 1.38 -1.90 -14.69
N SER A 180 1.20 -0.58 -14.72
CA SER A 180 -0.07 0.10 -14.45
C SER A 180 -0.38 1.13 -15.55
N PRO A 181 -0.84 0.68 -16.73
CA PRO A 181 -1.06 1.58 -17.86
C PRO A 181 -2.27 2.52 -17.70
N ASN A 182 -3.14 2.26 -16.74
CA ASN A 182 -4.34 3.05 -16.45
C ASN A 182 -4.37 3.45 -14.96
N PRO A 183 -3.50 4.37 -14.51
CA PRO A 183 -3.48 4.78 -13.12
C PRO A 183 -4.79 5.45 -12.71
N TYR A 184 -5.18 5.27 -11.45
CA TYR A 184 -6.32 5.96 -10.85
C TYR A 184 -5.80 6.84 -9.71
N THR A 185 -5.62 8.12 -10.00
CA THR A 185 -5.09 9.12 -9.07
C THR A 185 -6.09 10.25 -8.85
N THR A 186 -5.80 11.15 -7.94
CA THR A 186 -6.60 12.36 -7.72
C THR A 186 -6.37 13.38 -8.82
N ASP A 187 -7.37 14.20 -9.11
CA ASP A 187 -7.30 15.35 -10.01
C ASP A 187 -6.78 16.63 -9.32
N HIS A 188 -6.43 16.52 -8.04
CA HIS A 188 -5.89 17.60 -7.22
C HIS A 188 -4.90 17.05 -6.20
N VAL A 189 -4.04 17.90 -5.67
CA VAL A 189 -3.10 17.52 -4.61
C VAL A 189 -3.83 17.26 -3.29
N VAL A 190 -3.37 16.25 -2.55
CA VAL A 190 -3.95 15.87 -1.25
C VAL A 190 -2.97 16.25 -0.15
N TYR A 191 -3.40 17.13 0.74
CA TYR A 191 -2.63 17.55 1.88
C TYR A 191 -3.54 18.03 3.01
N GLY A 192 -3.04 18.07 4.23
CA GLY A 192 -3.81 18.55 5.37
C GLY A 192 -3.39 17.93 6.69
N SER A 193 -4.36 17.57 7.52
CA SER A 193 -4.13 17.04 8.86
C SER A 193 -4.96 15.79 9.13
N ASN A 194 -4.45 14.97 10.06
CA ASN A 194 -5.11 13.81 10.64
C ASN A 194 -4.89 13.82 12.16
N ASN A 195 -5.89 13.46 12.95
CA ASN A 195 -5.83 13.60 14.40
C ASN A 195 -5.26 12.38 15.14
N TRP A 196 -4.83 11.33 14.46
CA TRP A 196 -4.48 10.05 15.10
C TRP A 196 -3.41 10.18 16.18
N TYR A 197 -2.23 10.71 15.84
CA TYR A 197 -1.06 10.62 16.72
C TYR A 197 -1.12 11.43 18.03
N TYR A 198 -1.96 12.44 18.11
CA TYR A 198 -2.16 13.15 19.38
C TYR A 198 -3.42 12.72 20.12
N ALA A 199 -4.44 12.22 19.42
CA ALA A 199 -5.74 11.88 20.01
C ALA A 199 -5.88 10.39 20.36
N TYR A 200 -5.30 9.48 19.56
CA TYR A 200 -5.43 8.02 19.75
C TYR A 200 -6.87 7.60 20.09
N GLY A 201 -7.83 8.01 19.27
CA GLY A 201 -9.24 7.67 19.44
C GLY A 201 -9.98 8.45 20.52
N LYS A 202 -9.37 9.46 21.16
CA LYS A 202 -9.98 10.24 22.26
C LYS A 202 -10.51 11.62 21.85
N SER A 203 -10.66 11.86 20.56
CA SER A 203 -11.14 13.13 20.02
C SER A 203 -12.67 13.30 20.18
N SER A 204 -13.15 14.51 19.90
CA SER A 204 -14.57 14.91 19.92
C SER A 204 -14.91 15.82 18.74
N HIS A 205 -16.21 16.04 18.51
CA HIS A 205 -16.72 16.99 17.52
C HIS A 205 -16.05 18.36 17.66
N GLU A 206 -16.00 18.90 18.89
CA GLU A 206 -15.45 20.23 19.19
C GLU A 206 -13.95 20.28 18.91
N GLU A 207 -13.21 19.21 19.24
CA GLU A 207 -11.77 19.12 18.96
C GLU A 207 -11.50 19.06 17.46
N ILE A 208 -12.26 18.27 16.68
CA ILE A 208 -12.14 18.23 15.22
C ILE A 208 -12.43 19.60 14.60
N ILE A 209 -13.42 20.35 15.10
CA ILE A 209 -13.68 21.71 14.62
C ILE A 209 -12.52 22.66 14.99
N SER A 210 -11.91 22.49 16.16
CA SER A 210 -10.70 23.24 16.54
C SER A 210 -9.53 22.94 15.60
N ASP A 211 -9.29 21.66 15.29
CA ASP A 211 -8.26 21.22 14.36
C ASP A 211 -8.52 21.70 12.94
N THR A 212 -9.79 21.68 12.51
CA THR A 212 -10.20 22.23 11.21
C THR A 212 -9.87 23.73 11.09
N LYS A 213 -10.13 24.51 12.15
CA LYS A 213 -9.75 25.93 12.21
C LYS A 213 -8.23 26.12 12.20
N PHE A 214 -7.48 25.24 12.88
CA PHE A 214 -6.02 25.25 12.85
C PHE A 214 -5.50 24.99 11.44
N VAL A 215 -5.96 23.92 10.78
CA VAL A 215 -5.60 23.61 9.39
C VAL A 215 -5.92 24.79 8.47
N LYS A 216 -7.14 25.35 8.57
CA LYS A 216 -7.55 26.51 7.77
C LYS A 216 -6.63 27.71 7.96
N ARG A 217 -6.19 27.96 9.19
CA ARG A 217 -5.24 29.05 9.50
C ARG A 217 -3.85 28.78 8.91
N MET A 218 -3.36 27.54 9.01
CA MET A 218 -2.03 27.16 8.48
C MET A 218 -1.96 27.14 6.97
N THR A 219 -3.09 26.94 6.30
CA THR A 219 -3.20 26.84 4.84
C THR A 219 -3.76 28.13 4.19
N GLN A 220 -3.71 29.25 4.91
CA GLN A 220 -4.17 30.53 4.37
C GLN A 220 -3.28 30.95 3.20
N GLY A 221 -3.87 31.08 2.01
CA GLY A 221 -3.16 31.44 0.77
C GLY A 221 -2.70 30.24 -0.08
N CYS A 222 -2.92 29.00 0.37
CA CYS A 222 -2.70 27.82 -0.45
C CYS A 222 -3.67 27.73 -1.64
N GLU A 223 -3.21 27.20 -2.78
CA GLU A 223 -4.02 27.11 -4.00
C GLU A 223 -5.16 26.09 -3.90
N ASN A 224 -4.91 24.95 -3.26
CA ASN A 224 -5.88 23.87 -3.11
C ASN A 224 -6.46 23.83 -1.69
N ILE A 225 -7.68 23.32 -1.57
CA ILE A 225 -8.36 23.16 -0.29
C ILE A 225 -7.76 21.99 0.48
N PRO A 226 -7.31 22.17 1.74
CA PRO A 226 -6.74 21.10 2.57
C PRO A 226 -7.80 20.13 3.05
N TYR A 227 -7.35 18.96 3.52
CA TYR A 227 -8.15 17.97 4.21
C TYR A 227 -7.95 18.05 5.74
N MET A 228 -9.00 17.71 6.49
CA MET A 228 -8.93 17.29 7.87
C MET A 228 -9.55 15.91 7.98
N VAL A 229 -8.74 14.91 8.37
CA VAL A 229 -9.16 13.49 8.44
C VAL A 229 -9.42 13.12 9.89
N ILE A 230 -10.65 12.69 10.17
CA ILE A 230 -11.05 12.12 11.46
C ILE A 230 -10.61 10.66 11.47
N ASP A 231 -9.68 10.32 12.35
CA ASP A 231 -9.20 8.94 12.48
C ASP A 231 -10.06 8.11 13.44
N ASP A 232 -9.66 6.89 13.77
CA ASP A 232 -10.38 5.96 14.64
C ASP A 232 -10.89 6.61 15.94
N GLY A 233 -12.02 6.15 16.45
CA GLY A 233 -12.64 6.57 17.71
C GLY A 233 -13.85 7.50 17.57
N TRP A 234 -14.33 7.75 16.35
CA TRP A 234 -15.60 8.46 16.10
C TRP A 234 -16.82 7.55 16.27
N GLN A 235 -16.71 6.28 15.94
CA GLN A 235 -17.75 5.26 15.99
C GLN A 235 -17.98 4.77 17.45
N PRO A 236 -19.11 4.05 17.71
CA PRO A 236 -19.46 3.60 19.05
C PRO A 236 -18.43 2.69 19.72
N ASN A 237 -17.81 1.79 18.95
CA ASN A 237 -16.82 0.84 19.44
C ASN A 237 -15.46 1.17 18.81
N PRO A 238 -14.43 1.52 19.57
CA PRO A 238 -13.11 1.79 19.01
C PRO A 238 -12.59 0.63 18.15
N THR A 239 -12.10 0.93 16.96
CA THR A 239 -11.61 -0.03 15.96
C THR A 239 -12.61 -1.07 15.46
N ASP A 240 -13.92 -0.94 15.74
CA ASP A 240 -14.93 -1.95 15.48
C ASP A 240 -16.27 -1.35 15.01
N ALA A 241 -17.12 -2.17 14.40
CA ALA A 241 -18.49 -1.81 14.03
C ALA A 241 -19.35 -1.45 15.26
N PRO A 242 -20.47 -0.76 15.10
CA PRO A 242 -21.11 -0.38 13.84
C PRO A 242 -20.55 0.92 13.22
N TRP A 243 -20.65 1.03 11.89
CA TRP A 243 -20.20 2.19 11.11
C TRP A 243 -21.37 3.08 10.67
N ASP A 244 -22.50 3.00 11.36
CA ASP A 244 -23.76 3.64 10.99
C ASP A 244 -24.02 4.96 11.71
N ARG A 245 -23.24 5.29 12.74
CA ARG A 245 -23.37 6.49 13.57
C ARG A 245 -22.08 6.79 14.34
N GLY A 246 -21.96 8.01 14.82
CA GLY A 246 -20.94 8.39 15.79
C GLY A 246 -21.29 7.96 17.23
N ASN A 247 -20.32 8.05 18.13
CA ASN A 247 -20.50 7.87 19.56
C ASN A 247 -20.97 9.19 20.25
N GLU A 248 -21.04 9.19 21.58
CA GLU A 248 -21.50 10.37 22.36
C GLU A 248 -20.65 11.62 22.10
N ARG A 249 -19.35 11.47 21.78
CA ARG A 249 -18.45 12.58 21.46
C ARG A 249 -18.63 13.07 20.02
N PHE A 250 -19.25 12.27 19.16
CA PHE A 250 -19.54 12.54 17.76
C PHE A 250 -21.03 12.31 17.45
N PRO A 251 -21.93 13.08 18.06
CA PRO A 251 -23.37 12.80 18.04
C PRO A 251 -24.01 12.95 16.65
N ASP A 252 -23.39 13.71 15.76
CA ASP A 252 -23.91 13.95 14.40
C ASP A 252 -22.75 14.11 13.41
N MET A 253 -22.41 13.01 12.72
CA MET A 253 -21.32 12.96 11.75
C MET A 253 -21.59 13.79 10.49
N LYS A 254 -22.86 13.93 10.09
CA LYS A 254 -23.23 14.77 8.95
C LYS A 254 -23.05 16.25 9.27
N ARG A 255 -23.52 16.68 10.43
CA ARG A 255 -23.36 18.06 10.91
C ARG A 255 -21.87 18.42 11.04
N LEU A 256 -21.05 17.55 11.61
CA LEU A 256 -19.61 17.74 11.71
C LEU A 256 -18.97 17.94 10.32
N CYS A 257 -19.34 17.10 9.37
CA CYS A 257 -18.90 17.21 7.99
C CYS A 257 -19.28 18.58 7.35
N ASP A 258 -20.52 19.02 7.54
CA ASP A 258 -21.01 20.29 7.00
C ASP A 258 -20.26 21.49 7.65
N GLU A 259 -20.05 21.50 8.96
CA GLU A 259 -19.28 22.53 9.67
C GLU A 259 -17.81 22.60 9.19
N MET A 260 -17.17 21.46 8.91
CA MET A 260 -15.81 21.42 8.33
C MET A 260 -15.76 22.08 6.94
N LYS A 261 -16.76 21.79 6.10
CA LYS A 261 -16.89 22.40 4.76
C LYS A 261 -17.14 23.90 4.82
N GLU A 262 -17.99 24.36 5.75
CA GLU A 262 -18.25 25.79 5.99
C GLU A 262 -16.98 26.55 6.39
N LEU A 263 -16.06 25.88 7.11
CA LEU A 263 -14.73 26.41 7.43
C LEU A 263 -13.77 26.41 6.21
N GLY A 264 -14.18 25.82 5.07
CA GLY A 264 -13.36 25.74 3.86
C GLY A 264 -12.27 24.68 3.93
N VAL A 265 -12.55 23.54 4.56
CA VAL A 265 -11.68 22.37 4.65
C VAL A 265 -12.45 21.14 4.17
N ARG A 266 -11.80 20.25 3.42
CA ARG A 266 -12.38 19.00 2.96
C ARG A 266 -12.40 17.98 4.09
N PRO A 267 -13.57 17.42 4.46
CA PRO A 267 -13.67 16.42 5.52
C PRO A 267 -13.22 15.06 5.03
N GLY A 268 -12.37 14.38 5.81
CA GLY A 268 -12.00 12.98 5.65
C GLY A 268 -12.38 12.15 6.87
N ILE A 269 -12.50 10.84 6.70
CA ILE A 269 -12.88 9.90 7.76
C ILE A 269 -12.18 8.56 7.59
N TRP A 270 -11.82 7.95 8.72
CA TRP A 270 -11.24 6.61 8.81
C TRP A 270 -12.32 5.55 9.00
N ILE A 271 -12.12 4.35 8.45
CA ILE A 271 -12.99 3.19 8.62
C ILE A 271 -12.22 1.87 8.53
N ARG A 272 -12.71 0.84 9.27
CA ARG A 272 -12.27 -0.56 9.23
C ARG A 272 -13.46 -1.46 8.94
N TYR A 273 -13.68 -1.83 7.70
CA TYR A 273 -14.91 -2.44 7.22
C TYR A 273 -15.23 -3.83 7.79
N LEU A 274 -14.22 -4.70 7.95
CA LEU A 274 -14.43 -6.13 8.09
C LEU A 274 -14.54 -6.63 9.54
N VAL A 275 -14.16 -5.83 10.53
CA VAL A 275 -14.28 -6.26 11.93
C VAL A 275 -15.69 -6.04 12.47
N ASN A 276 -16.24 -7.07 13.10
CA ASN A 276 -17.50 -7.02 13.81
C ASN A 276 -17.47 -7.99 15.00
N GLY A 277 -17.24 -7.47 16.18
CA GLY A 277 -17.24 -8.23 17.43
C GLY A 277 -15.87 -8.47 18.04
N LYS A 278 -15.11 -7.42 18.30
CA LYS A 278 -13.85 -7.51 19.02
C LYS A 278 -14.07 -7.67 20.53
N ASP A 279 -13.27 -8.56 21.12
CA ASP A 279 -13.00 -8.71 22.55
C ASP A 279 -14.23 -8.78 23.51
N ASN A 280 -14.77 -9.99 23.73
CA ASN A 280 -15.60 -10.39 24.88
C ASN A 280 -16.97 -9.68 25.07
N GLU A 281 -17.40 -8.83 24.18
CA GLU A 281 -18.76 -8.33 24.18
C GLU A 281 -19.62 -9.20 23.23
N PRO A 282 -20.87 -9.53 23.61
CA PRO A 282 -21.75 -10.25 22.69
C PRO A 282 -21.89 -9.46 21.40
N ARG A 283 -21.72 -10.14 20.26
CA ARG A 283 -21.87 -9.58 18.90
C ARG A 283 -23.14 -8.75 18.86
N LYS A 284 -22.99 -7.43 18.77
CA LYS A 284 -24.11 -6.48 18.91
C LYS A 284 -24.94 -6.31 17.64
N VAL A 285 -24.57 -7.00 16.56
CA VAL A 285 -25.29 -6.94 15.30
C VAL A 285 -25.82 -8.34 14.99
N ASP A 286 -27.05 -8.62 15.38
CA ASP A 286 -27.79 -9.86 15.07
C ASP A 286 -28.04 -10.08 13.56
N THR A 287 -27.42 -9.25 12.70
CA THR A 287 -27.63 -9.26 11.24
C THR A 287 -26.69 -10.18 10.48
N PHE A 288 -25.62 -10.66 11.10
CA PHE A 288 -24.63 -11.50 10.43
C PHE A 288 -24.73 -12.96 10.90
N SER A 289 -24.98 -13.87 9.96
CA SER A 289 -24.94 -15.32 10.20
C SER A 289 -23.50 -15.83 10.27
N GLU A 290 -23.30 -17.02 10.86
CA GLU A 290 -21.96 -17.60 11.04
C GLU A 290 -21.18 -17.78 9.73
N ASP A 291 -21.84 -18.07 8.63
CA ASP A 291 -21.25 -18.23 7.29
C ASP A 291 -20.76 -16.91 6.66
N MET A 292 -21.10 -15.77 7.26
CA MET A 292 -20.61 -14.45 6.85
C MET A 292 -19.25 -14.09 7.46
N TYR A 293 -18.71 -14.90 8.35
CA TYR A 293 -17.39 -14.68 8.95
C TYR A 293 -16.31 -15.54 8.30
N LEU A 294 -15.07 -15.05 8.34
CA LEU A 294 -13.93 -15.82 7.86
C LEU A 294 -13.75 -17.11 8.67
N GLU A 295 -13.53 -18.23 7.99
CA GLU A 295 -13.28 -19.54 8.61
C GLU A 295 -12.14 -19.50 9.65
N ARG A 296 -11.18 -18.59 9.49
CA ARG A 296 -10.03 -18.45 10.40
C ARG A 296 -10.28 -17.51 11.59
N ASN A 297 -11.30 -16.65 11.53
CA ASN A 297 -11.56 -15.62 12.54
C ASN A 297 -13.05 -15.23 12.56
N ASP A 298 -13.73 -15.60 13.61
CA ASP A 298 -15.15 -15.37 13.81
C ASP A 298 -15.53 -13.92 14.20
N CYS A 299 -14.56 -13.01 14.24
CA CYS A 299 -14.76 -11.57 14.42
C CYS A 299 -14.57 -10.77 13.12
N VAL A 300 -14.12 -11.41 12.04
CA VAL A 300 -13.86 -10.76 10.75
C VAL A 300 -14.83 -11.28 9.69
N LEU A 301 -15.55 -10.35 9.07
CA LEU A 301 -16.49 -10.64 7.99
C LEU A 301 -15.74 -11.12 6.74
N ASP A 302 -16.29 -12.11 6.06
CA ASP A 302 -15.73 -12.68 4.83
C ASP A 302 -16.08 -11.81 3.61
N PRO A 303 -15.11 -11.12 3.00
CA PRO A 303 -15.38 -10.25 1.86
C PRO A 303 -15.78 -10.99 0.58
N SER A 304 -15.78 -12.31 0.56
CA SER A 304 -16.32 -13.08 -0.56
C SER A 304 -17.83 -13.36 -0.44
N HIS A 305 -18.42 -13.13 0.74
CA HIS A 305 -19.83 -13.33 0.96
C HIS A 305 -20.64 -12.14 0.41
N PRO A 306 -21.68 -12.35 -0.45
CA PRO A 306 -22.40 -11.25 -1.11
C PRO A 306 -23.02 -10.23 -0.14
N LYS A 307 -23.59 -10.70 1.00
CA LYS A 307 -24.16 -9.80 2.01
C LYS A 307 -23.11 -8.97 2.75
N VAL A 308 -21.87 -9.45 2.86
CA VAL A 308 -20.75 -8.67 3.41
C VAL A 308 -20.36 -7.57 2.44
N LEU A 309 -20.27 -7.86 1.16
CA LEU A 309 -20.02 -6.84 0.13
C LEU A 309 -21.14 -5.78 0.10
N GLU A 310 -22.39 -6.18 0.28
CA GLU A 310 -23.50 -5.22 0.39
C GLU A 310 -23.37 -4.34 1.64
N TYR A 311 -23.04 -4.91 2.79
CA TYR A 311 -22.74 -4.15 4.01
C TYR A 311 -21.60 -3.14 3.81
N VAL A 312 -20.51 -3.54 3.15
CA VAL A 312 -19.41 -2.63 2.81
C VAL A 312 -19.89 -1.48 1.92
N ARG A 313 -20.73 -1.77 0.93
CA ARG A 313 -21.38 -0.78 0.08
C ARG A 313 -22.20 0.21 0.90
N GLU A 314 -23.11 -0.27 1.75
CA GLU A 314 -23.96 0.55 2.60
C GLU A 314 -23.15 1.47 3.54
N CYS A 315 -22.06 0.95 4.13
CA CYS A 315 -21.18 1.74 4.98
C CYS A 315 -20.49 2.86 4.20
N THR A 316 -19.99 2.55 3.00
CA THR A 316 -19.29 3.52 2.15
C THR A 316 -20.25 4.59 1.63
N GLU A 317 -21.42 4.19 1.12
CA GLU A 317 -22.47 5.12 0.67
C GLU A 317 -22.96 6.03 1.79
N ARG A 318 -23.07 5.53 3.01
CA ARG A 318 -23.45 6.33 4.18
C ARG A 318 -22.42 7.42 4.46
N ILE A 319 -21.14 7.10 4.47
CA ILE A 319 -20.05 8.06 4.63
C ILE A 319 -20.09 9.11 3.52
N ALA A 320 -20.26 8.68 2.28
CA ALA A 320 -20.40 9.58 1.13
C ALA A 320 -21.66 10.48 1.25
N ASN A 321 -22.77 9.94 1.72
CA ASN A 321 -24.02 10.67 1.96
C ASN A 321 -23.95 11.65 3.15
N TRP A 322 -23.11 11.41 4.15
CA TRP A 322 -22.76 12.42 5.16
C TRP A 322 -21.96 13.57 4.54
N GLY A 323 -21.32 13.33 3.38
CA GLY A 323 -20.61 14.32 2.59
C GLY A 323 -19.10 14.32 2.78
N TYR A 324 -18.52 13.28 3.40
CA TYR A 324 -17.07 13.13 3.48
C TYR A 324 -16.45 12.97 2.10
N GLN A 325 -15.31 13.59 1.88
CA GLN A 325 -14.63 13.67 0.60
C GLN A 325 -13.33 12.84 0.54
N LEU A 326 -12.98 12.21 1.66
CA LEU A 326 -11.87 11.28 1.76
C LEU A 326 -12.22 10.16 2.73
N ILE A 327 -11.92 8.93 2.33
CA ILE A 327 -12.10 7.71 3.12
C ILE A 327 -10.74 7.05 3.30
N LYS A 328 -10.21 7.05 4.53
CA LYS A 328 -9.01 6.29 4.92
C LYS A 328 -9.48 4.92 5.39
N HIS A 329 -9.37 3.91 4.52
CA HIS A 329 -9.72 2.56 4.90
C HIS A 329 -8.48 1.76 5.33
N ASP A 330 -8.62 1.06 6.44
CA ASP A 330 -7.50 0.44 7.15
C ASP A 330 -7.75 -1.03 7.44
N PHE A 331 -6.69 -1.72 7.87
CA PHE A 331 -6.67 -3.09 8.39
C PHE A 331 -7.08 -4.20 7.41
N SER A 332 -7.40 -3.91 6.16
CA SER A 332 -7.95 -4.94 5.26
C SER A 332 -7.01 -6.13 5.05
N THR A 333 -5.71 -5.91 4.93
CA THR A 333 -4.74 -7.02 4.80
C THR A 333 -4.66 -7.84 6.09
N PHE A 334 -4.53 -7.17 7.25
CA PHE A 334 -4.48 -7.84 8.54
C PHE A 334 -5.78 -8.60 8.85
N ASP A 335 -6.92 -7.98 8.62
CA ASP A 335 -8.22 -8.61 8.87
C ASP A 335 -8.41 -9.85 8.01
N ILE A 336 -8.09 -9.78 6.71
CA ILE A 336 -8.27 -10.90 5.79
C ILE A 336 -7.25 -12.02 6.05
N PHE A 337 -5.96 -11.70 6.22
CA PHE A 337 -4.88 -12.70 6.27
C PHE A 337 -4.37 -13.01 7.68
N GLY A 338 -4.71 -12.19 8.69
CA GLY A 338 -4.31 -12.37 10.08
C GLY A 338 -2.84 -12.07 10.37
N LYS A 339 -2.18 -11.34 9.46
CA LYS A 339 -0.75 -11.01 9.55
C LYS A 339 -0.49 -9.61 9.03
N TRP A 340 0.49 -8.96 9.63
CA TRP A 340 1.11 -7.77 9.06
C TRP A 340 2.14 -8.17 8.00
N GLY A 341 2.43 -7.27 7.07
CA GLY A 341 3.40 -7.54 6.00
C GLY A 341 4.78 -7.97 6.51
N PHE A 342 5.24 -7.45 7.64
CA PHE A 342 6.51 -7.85 8.24
C PHE A 342 6.50 -9.28 8.84
N ASP A 343 5.34 -9.84 9.12
CA ASP A 343 5.17 -11.21 9.62
C ASP A 343 5.10 -12.25 8.49
N VAL A 344 5.24 -11.82 7.24
CA VAL A 344 5.00 -12.66 6.06
C VAL A 344 6.27 -12.73 5.20
N PRO A 345 7.21 -13.61 5.53
CA PRO A 345 8.44 -13.75 4.74
C PRO A 345 8.21 -14.37 3.35
N GLU A 346 7.21 -15.24 3.20
CA GLU A 346 7.03 -16.06 1.98
C GLU A 346 5.66 -15.88 1.33
N ALA A 347 4.57 -16.14 2.03
CA ALA A 347 3.22 -16.07 1.48
C ALA A 347 2.23 -15.46 2.47
N LEU A 348 1.28 -14.66 1.97
CA LEU A 348 0.20 -14.10 2.79
C LEU A 348 -0.72 -15.20 3.34
N THR A 349 -0.89 -16.28 2.62
CA THR A 349 -1.84 -17.33 2.93
C THR A 349 -1.18 -18.47 3.72
N VAL A 350 -1.42 -18.52 5.02
CA VAL A 350 -0.90 -19.55 5.93
C VAL A 350 -2.00 -20.11 6.83
N GLY A 351 -1.82 -21.33 7.35
CA GLY A 351 -2.79 -22.01 8.22
C GLY A 351 -3.71 -22.97 7.45
N LYS A 352 -4.95 -23.15 7.94
CA LYS A 352 -5.98 -24.00 7.30
C LYS A 352 -7.30 -23.27 7.28
N TRP A 353 -7.57 -22.52 6.22
CA TRP A 353 -8.80 -21.76 6.07
C TRP A 353 -9.11 -21.46 4.59
N GLY A 354 -10.33 -21.13 4.28
CA GLY A 354 -10.75 -20.67 2.96
C GLY A 354 -11.86 -19.65 3.09
N PHE A 355 -12.11 -18.90 2.04
CA PHE A 355 -13.22 -17.96 1.94
C PHE A 355 -14.55 -18.72 1.70
N TYR A 356 -15.67 -18.03 1.89
CA TYR A 356 -17.01 -18.52 1.59
C TYR A 356 -17.15 -18.93 0.10
N ASP A 357 -16.80 -18.04 -0.82
CA ASP A 357 -16.82 -18.32 -2.26
C ASP A 357 -15.57 -19.10 -2.69
N LYS A 358 -15.68 -20.42 -2.77
CA LYS A 358 -14.59 -21.33 -3.14
C LYS A 358 -14.19 -21.25 -4.62
N THR A 359 -14.93 -20.51 -5.44
CA THR A 359 -14.69 -20.44 -6.90
C THR A 359 -13.75 -19.29 -7.29
N LYS A 360 -13.44 -18.40 -6.36
CA LYS A 360 -12.56 -17.25 -6.56
C LYS A 360 -11.22 -17.43 -5.85
N THR A 361 -10.17 -16.90 -6.46
CA THR A 361 -8.87 -16.78 -5.78
C THR A 361 -8.91 -15.71 -4.69
N SER A 362 -7.98 -15.78 -3.74
CA SER A 362 -7.83 -14.73 -2.71
C SER A 362 -7.65 -13.33 -3.34
N ALA A 363 -6.90 -13.24 -4.44
CA ALA A 363 -6.68 -11.97 -5.14
C ALA A 363 -7.96 -11.44 -5.82
N GLU A 364 -8.79 -12.31 -6.42
CA GLU A 364 -10.08 -11.91 -6.98
C GLU A 364 -11.01 -11.37 -5.90
N ILE A 365 -11.06 -12.03 -4.73
CA ILE A 365 -11.91 -11.62 -3.59
C ILE A 365 -11.47 -10.25 -3.05
N VAL A 366 -10.17 -10.04 -2.83
CA VAL A 366 -9.65 -8.76 -2.34
C VAL A 366 -9.91 -7.62 -3.34
N LYS A 367 -9.73 -7.86 -4.64
CA LYS A 367 -10.04 -6.86 -5.67
C LYS A 367 -11.53 -6.50 -5.71
N GLU A 368 -12.40 -7.48 -5.59
CA GLU A 368 -13.85 -7.24 -5.57
C GLU A 368 -14.25 -6.39 -4.37
N PHE A 369 -13.69 -6.66 -3.20
CA PHE A 369 -13.86 -5.84 -2.00
C PHE A 369 -13.41 -4.38 -2.22
N TYR A 370 -12.20 -4.14 -2.76
CA TYR A 370 -11.72 -2.79 -3.07
C TYR A 370 -12.56 -2.11 -4.15
N LYS A 371 -13.05 -2.87 -5.12
CA LYS A 371 -13.92 -2.36 -6.18
C LYS A 371 -15.27 -1.88 -5.62
N VAL A 372 -15.87 -2.60 -4.69
CA VAL A 372 -17.11 -2.19 -4.01
C VAL A 372 -16.90 -0.86 -3.27
N ILE A 373 -15.80 -0.69 -2.54
CA ILE A 373 -15.46 0.58 -1.88
C ILE A 373 -15.36 1.72 -2.90
N LYS A 374 -14.63 1.50 -4.00
CA LYS A 374 -14.49 2.51 -5.07
C LYS A 374 -15.85 2.91 -5.66
N GLU A 375 -16.67 1.94 -6.03
CA GLU A 375 -17.95 2.18 -6.71
C GLU A 375 -18.97 2.90 -5.82
N SER A 376 -18.91 2.69 -4.51
CA SER A 376 -19.84 3.27 -3.53
C SER A 376 -19.33 4.55 -2.87
N SER A 377 -18.09 4.96 -3.11
CA SER A 377 -17.49 6.18 -2.51
C SER A 377 -18.03 7.51 -3.04
N ASN A 378 -18.84 7.49 -4.10
CA ASN A 378 -19.38 8.69 -4.77
C ASN A 378 -18.30 9.74 -5.10
N GLY A 379 -17.11 9.28 -5.53
CA GLY A 379 -15.99 10.14 -5.91
C GLY A 379 -15.15 10.67 -4.75
N ALA A 380 -15.40 10.24 -3.50
CA ALA A 380 -14.50 10.53 -2.40
C ALA A 380 -13.12 9.88 -2.65
N VAL A 381 -12.06 10.57 -2.27
CA VAL A 381 -10.69 10.07 -2.36
C VAL A 381 -10.53 8.87 -1.42
N ILE A 382 -9.99 7.77 -1.89
CA ILE A 382 -9.74 6.58 -1.09
C ILE A 382 -8.25 6.49 -0.78
N ILE A 383 -7.90 6.40 0.51
CA ILE A 383 -6.57 6.06 0.99
C ILE A 383 -6.59 4.61 1.50
N GLY A 384 -5.77 3.75 0.90
CA GLY A 384 -5.48 2.43 1.44
C GLY A 384 -4.38 2.54 2.51
N CYS A 385 -4.74 2.37 3.79
CA CYS A 385 -3.77 2.43 4.88
C CYS A 385 -3.07 1.08 5.10
N ASN A 386 -3.84 0.00 5.17
CA ASN A 386 -3.33 -1.37 5.21
C ASN A 386 -3.99 -2.19 4.10
N ALA A 387 -3.65 -1.85 2.86
CA ALA A 387 -4.18 -2.47 1.65
C ALA A 387 -3.06 -3.13 0.85
N ILE A 388 -3.38 -4.19 0.13
CA ILE A 388 -2.45 -4.87 -0.76
C ILE A 388 -2.21 -4.00 -2.00
N GLY A 389 -1.00 -3.39 -2.08
CA GLY A 389 -0.68 -2.33 -3.02
C GLY A 389 -1.01 -2.67 -4.49
N HIS A 390 -0.54 -3.81 -4.98
CA HIS A 390 -0.75 -4.22 -6.39
C HIS A 390 -2.21 -4.54 -6.74
N LEU A 391 -3.01 -4.98 -5.76
CA LEU A 391 -4.44 -5.25 -5.94
C LEU A 391 -5.30 -3.99 -5.81
N CYS A 392 -4.84 -2.97 -5.07
CA CYS A 392 -5.56 -1.70 -4.94
C CYS A 392 -5.18 -0.66 -6.00
N ALA A 393 -4.06 -0.84 -6.71
CA ALA A 393 -3.64 0.03 -7.81
C ALA A 393 -4.74 0.09 -8.89
N GLY A 394 -5.13 1.32 -9.29
CA GLY A 394 -6.28 1.55 -10.18
C GLY A 394 -7.65 1.49 -9.48
N LEU A 395 -7.71 1.15 -8.19
CA LEU A 395 -8.94 1.13 -7.38
C LEU A 395 -8.91 2.19 -6.27
N HIS A 396 -7.77 2.46 -5.65
CA HIS A 396 -7.57 3.54 -4.69
C HIS A 396 -6.76 4.67 -5.33
N GLN A 397 -7.07 5.92 -5.01
CA GLN A 397 -6.30 7.07 -5.49
C GLN A 397 -5.00 7.26 -4.73
N LEU A 398 -4.98 6.92 -3.44
CA LEU A 398 -3.80 7.01 -2.58
C LEU A 398 -3.56 5.68 -1.86
N ASN A 399 -2.29 5.39 -1.56
CA ASN A 399 -1.92 4.24 -0.74
C ASN A 399 -0.70 4.53 0.11
N ARG A 400 -0.68 4.00 1.34
CA ARG A 400 0.41 4.12 2.29
C ARG A 400 1.69 3.48 1.76
N THR A 401 2.80 4.20 1.84
CA THR A 401 4.13 3.66 1.50
C THR A 401 4.69 2.83 2.64
N GLY A 402 4.46 3.26 3.88
CA GLY A 402 4.97 2.63 5.08
C GLY A 402 3.94 2.48 6.20
N ASP A 403 4.34 1.78 7.27
CA ASP A 403 3.58 1.71 8.51
C ASP A 403 3.57 3.06 9.24
N ASP A 404 2.87 3.14 10.36
CA ASP A 404 2.70 4.36 11.14
C ASP A 404 4.02 4.97 11.62
N THR A 405 4.25 6.25 11.30
CA THR A 405 5.42 7.03 11.74
C THR A 405 5.35 7.41 13.21
N SER A 406 4.17 7.60 13.75
CA SER A 406 3.76 7.92 15.13
C SER A 406 4.22 9.28 15.70
N GLY A 407 5.33 9.86 15.25
CA GLY A 407 5.88 11.09 15.83
C GLY A 407 6.36 11.00 17.29
N MET A 408 6.44 9.78 17.84
CA MET A 408 6.92 9.52 19.20
C MET A 408 8.42 9.31 19.25
N GLU A 409 8.97 8.69 18.21
CA GLU A 409 10.37 8.35 18.07
C GLU A 409 10.87 8.64 16.67
N TRP A 410 12.01 9.32 16.54
CA TRP A 410 12.60 9.59 15.23
C TRP A 410 12.94 8.30 14.46
N GLN A 411 13.44 7.28 15.16
CA GLN A 411 13.83 6.02 14.51
C GLN A 411 12.64 5.32 13.83
N ARG A 412 11.45 5.42 14.41
CA ARG A 412 10.23 4.92 13.78
C ARG A 412 9.85 5.75 12.56
N THR A 413 9.89 7.07 12.66
CA THR A 413 9.67 7.97 11.51
C THR A 413 10.66 7.70 10.39
N ALA A 414 11.95 7.52 10.71
CA ALA A 414 12.99 7.22 9.73
C ALA A 414 12.79 5.86 9.04
N LYS A 415 12.30 4.84 9.77
CA LYS A 415 11.98 3.53 9.21
C LYS A 415 10.71 3.58 8.36
N MET A 416 9.60 4.02 8.96
CA MET A 416 8.28 3.92 8.34
C MET A 416 8.01 5.03 7.33
N GLY A 417 8.68 6.18 7.49
CA GLY A 417 8.59 7.33 6.59
C GLY A 417 9.74 7.40 5.59
N VAL A 418 10.97 7.74 6.06
CA VAL A 418 12.11 8.02 5.17
C VAL A 418 12.46 6.84 4.27
N ASN A 419 12.62 5.62 4.84
CA ASN A 419 12.90 4.42 4.05
C ASN A 419 11.81 4.18 3.01
N THR A 420 10.56 4.07 3.46
CA THR A 420 9.48 3.64 2.56
C THR A 420 9.13 4.69 1.50
N LEU A 421 9.25 5.98 1.81
CA LEU A 421 9.15 7.04 0.80
C LEU A 421 10.23 6.87 -0.27
N ALA A 422 11.51 6.78 0.13
CA ALA A 422 12.62 6.70 -0.81
C ALA A 422 12.54 5.49 -1.75
N PHE A 423 12.13 4.34 -1.22
CA PHE A 423 12.07 3.09 -1.99
C PHE A 423 10.78 2.88 -2.77
N ARG A 424 9.69 3.60 -2.43
CA ARG A 424 8.39 3.44 -3.09
C ARG A 424 7.88 4.67 -3.82
N ILE A 425 8.59 5.80 -3.77
CA ILE A 425 8.19 7.01 -4.53
C ILE A 425 8.20 6.78 -6.06
N CYS A 426 8.92 5.78 -6.56
CA CYS A 426 8.85 5.36 -7.95
C CYS A 426 7.45 4.85 -8.37
N GLN A 427 6.60 4.45 -7.41
CA GLN A 427 5.21 4.03 -7.63
C GLN A 427 4.24 5.22 -7.72
N ASN A 428 4.68 6.41 -7.23
CA ASN A 428 3.82 7.60 -7.17
C ASN A 428 3.25 7.98 -8.53
N ASN A 429 1.95 8.18 -8.59
CA ASN A 429 1.18 8.48 -9.80
C ASN A 429 1.22 7.39 -10.90
N SER A 430 1.86 6.23 -10.63
CA SER A 430 1.81 5.06 -11.52
C SER A 430 0.81 4.02 -11.00
N PHE A 431 0.92 3.61 -9.75
CA PHE A 431 -0.05 2.71 -9.11
C PHE A 431 -1.17 3.50 -8.43
N PHE A 432 -0.79 4.52 -7.69
CA PHE A 432 -1.62 5.42 -6.87
C PHE A 432 -0.78 6.64 -6.51
N GLY A 433 -1.36 7.65 -5.88
CA GLY A 433 -0.60 8.68 -5.19
C GLY A 433 0.00 8.11 -3.90
N ALA A 434 1.28 8.37 -3.66
CA ALA A 434 1.97 7.93 -2.45
C ALA A 434 1.48 8.71 -1.22
N ASP A 435 1.27 7.99 -0.11
CA ASP A 435 1.02 8.57 1.22
C ASP A 435 2.10 8.02 2.18
N ALA A 436 3.04 8.87 2.59
CA ALA A 436 4.11 8.49 3.50
C ALA A 436 3.76 8.72 4.97
N ASP A 437 2.47 8.74 5.28
CA ASP A 437 1.91 9.01 6.60
C ASP A 437 2.11 10.44 7.10
N CYS A 438 1.78 10.68 8.35
CA CYS A 438 1.81 12.01 8.94
C CYS A 438 3.22 12.42 9.41
N VAL A 439 3.51 13.71 9.30
CA VAL A 439 4.52 14.32 10.16
C VAL A 439 3.91 14.45 11.56
N GLY A 440 4.34 13.59 12.49
CA GLY A 440 3.85 13.56 13.87
C GLY A 440 4.51 14.65 14.72
N ILE A 441 3.77 15.70 15.07
CA ILE A 441 4.28 16.85 15.84
C ILE A 441 3.78 16.76 17.29
N MET A 442 4.41 15.87 18.06
CA MET A 442 4.04 15.58 19.46
C MET A 442 4.97 16.29 20.47
N GLY A 443 6.03 16.94 20.01
CA GLY A 443 7.07 17.52 20.86
C GLY A 443 8.09 16.50 21.40
N LEU A 444 8.08 15.27 20.88
CA LEU A 444 8.97 14.19 21.29
C LEU A 444 10.09 13.96 20.27
N VAL A 445 9.78 14.03 18.99
CA VAL A 445 10.79 14.09 17.94
C VAL A 445 11.37 15.52 17.89
N PRO A 446 12.70 15.70 17.87
CA PRO A 446 13.30 17.03 17.73
C PRO A 446 12.80 17.76 16.49
N TRP A 447 12.46 19.04 16.62
CA TRP A 447 11.96 19.84 15.48
C TRP A 447 12.95 19.88 14.32
N GLU A 448 14.25 19.89 14.61
CA GLU A 448 15.30 19.79 13.61
C GLU A 448 15.13 18.61 12.64
N LEU A 449 14.65 17.47 13.11
CA LEU A 449 14.38 16.29 12.30
C LEU A 449 12.98 16.33 11.66
N ASN A 450 11.97 16.75 12.43
CA ASN A 450 10.61 16.90 11.93
C ASN A 450 10.50 17.94 10.80
N SER A 451 11.25 19.05 10.88
CA SER A 451 11.24 20.07 9.83
C SER A 451 11.86 19.57 8.53
N LYS A 452 12.91 18.75 8.60
CA LYS A 452 13.50 18.09 7.42
C LYS A 452 12.52 17.08 6.81
N TRP A 453 11.82 16.29 7.66
CA TRP A 453 10.79 15.36 7.20
C TRP A 453 9.59 16.08 6.58
N LEU A 454 9.17 17.18 7.17
CA LEU A 454 8.13 18.05 6.63
C LEU A 454 8.53 18.65 5.27
N ASP A 455 9.80 19.13 5.14
CA ASP A 455 10.30 19.71 3.90
C ASP A 455 10.30 18.69 2.75
N ILE A 456 10.89 17.50 2.96
CA ILE A 456 10.95 16.49 1.89
C ILE A 456 9.55 16.02 1.47
N LEU A 457 8.63 15.83 2.42
CA LEU A 457 7.25 15.45 2.08
C LEU A 457 6.55 16.54 1.28
N SER A 458 6.69 17.80 1.68
CA SER A 458 6.05 18.93 0.99
C SER A 458 6.48 19.05 -0.48
N ARG A 459 7.71 18.62 -0.79
CA ARG A 459 8.32 18.71 -2.12
C ARG A 459 8.22 17.42 -2.94
N SER A 460 7.90 16.29 -2.32
CA SER A 460 8.01 14.95 -2.96
C SER A 460 6.92 14.63 -3.99
N GLY A 461 5.86 15.42 -4.05
CA GLY A 461 4.68 15.07 -4.85
C GLY A 461 3.82 13.93 -4.24
N SER A 462 4.16 13.43 -3.04
CA SER A 462 3.28 12.56 -2.25
C SER A 462 2.24 13.38 -1.50
N ALA A 463 1.22 12.71 -0.95
CA ALA A 463 0.31 13.37 0.00
C ALA A 463 1.08 13.87 1.23
N LEU A 464 0.74 15.06 1.73
CA LEU A 464 1.29 15.62 2.97
C LEU A 464 0.21 15.69 4.05
N PHE A 465 0.30 14.84 5.05
CA PHE A 465 -0.49 14.96 6.27
C PHE A 465 0.38 15.30 7.47
N VAL A 466 -0.17 16.09 8.38
CA VAL A 466 0.42 16.34 9.69
C VAL A 466 -0.52 15.86 10.78
N SER A 467 0.04 15.34 11.86
CA SER A 467 -0.71 15.09 13.11
C SER A 467 -0.06 15.93 14.21
N CYS A 468 -0.68 17.06 14.53
CA CYS A 468 -0.07 18.08 15.37
C CYS A 468 -0.83 18.21 16.69
N LYS A 469 -0.13 17.98 17.80
CA LYS A 469 -0.70 18.21 19.13
C LYS A 469 -1.07 19.70 19.30
N PRO A 470 -2.32 20.02 19.66
CA PRO A 470 -2.75 21.41 19.81
C PRO A 470 -1.85 22.24 20.75
N GLY A 471 -1.47 23.45 20.30
CA GLY A 471 -0.68 24.40 21.10
C GLY A 471 0.80 24.05 21.30
N ILE A 472 1.33 23.03 20.63
CA ILE A 472 2.74 22.60 20.80
C ILE A 472 3.72 23.46 19.99
N LEU A 473 3.29 24.03 18.88
CA LEU A 473 4.15 24.78 17.96
C LEU A 473 4.46 26.19 18.49
N THR A 474 5.71 26.61 18.31
CA THR A 474 6.09 28.01 18.39
C THR A 474 5.61 28.79 17.16
N LYS A 475 5.63 30.13 17.21
CA LYS A 475 5.26 30.96 16.05
C LYS A 475 6.16 30.75 14.84
N GLU A 476 7.44 30.46 15.06
CA GLU A 476 8.42 30.16 14.03
C GLU A 476 8.10 28.82 13.36
N GLN A 477 7.80 27.79 14.15
CA GLN A 477 7.40 26.47 13.66
C GLN A 477 6.06 26.51 12.91
N GLU A 478 5.10 27.35 13.35
CA GLU A 478 3.86 27.59 12.60
C GLU A 478 4.13 28.18 11.21
N LYS A 479 5.11 29.10 11.08
CA LYS A 479 5.50 29.67 9.79
C LYS A 479 6.13 28.61 8.87
N GLU A 480 7.00 27.75 9.42
CA GLU A 480 7.61 26.65 8.66
C GLU A 480 6.53 25.65 8.20
N LEU A 481 5.59 25.30 9.06
CA LEU A 481 4.45 24.44 8.72
C LEU A 481 3.57 25.07 7.62
N SER A 482 3.24 26.36 7.76
CA SER A 482 2.46 27.07 6.72
C SER A 482 3.19 27.10 5.38
N LYS A 483 4.52 27.30 5.40
CA LYS A 483 5.35 27.25 4.18
C LYS A 483 5.34 25.86 3.54
N ALA A 484 5.44 24.80 4.34
CA ALA A 484 5.38 23.43 3.85
C ALA A 484 4.00 23.12 3.21
N PHE A 485 2.91 23.59 3.82
CA PHE A 485 1.57 23.46 3.22
C PHE A 485 1.43 24.26 1.93
N GLU A 486 2.00 25.47 1.84
CA GLU A 486 2.01 26.26 0.62
C GLU A 486 2.70 25.47 -0.52
N VAL A 487 3.88 24.87 -0.26
CA VAL A 487 4.60 24.03 -1.22
C VAL A 487 3.79 22.79 -1.60
N ALA A 488 3.24 22.07 -0.61
CA ALA A 488 2.46 20.86 -0.86
C ALA A 488 1.09 21.13 -1.50
N SER A 489 0.58 22.37 -1.48
CA SER A 489 -0.72 22.73 -2.07
C SER A 489 -0.71 22.81 -3.58
N VAL A 490 0.46 22.75 -4.20
CA VAL A 490 0.67 22.67 -5.64
C VAL A 490 1.21 21.29 -6.02
N GLN A 491 1.25 21.00 -7.32
CA GLN A 491 1.82 19.74 -7.78
C GLN A 491 3.30 19.67 -7.37
N GLY A 492 3.66 18.59 -6.67
CA GLY A 492 5.02 18.39 -6.18
C GLY A 492 6.03 18.08 -7.27
N ASP A 493 7.28 18.23 -6.90
CA ASP A 493 8.44 17.98 -7.74
C ASP A 493 8.74 16.48 -7.91
N GLU A 494 9.62 16.16 -8.85
CA GLU A 494 10.16 14.80 -8.96
C GLU A 494 11.22 14.59 -7.87
N LEU A 495 10.94 13.64 -6.97
CA LEU A 495 11.87 13.23 -5.91
C LEU A 495 12.64 11.97 -6.36
N VAL A 496 13.96 12.08 -6.47
CA VAL A 496 14.84 10.96 -6.84
C VAL A 496 15.86 10.72 -5.74
N PRO A 497 15.81 9.56 -5.03
CA PRO A 497 16.85 9.20 -4.07
C PRO A 497 18.11 8.74 -4.81
N LEU A 498 19.26 9.41 -4.55
CA LEU A 498 20.51 9.11 -5.26
C LEU A 498 21.36 8.04 -4.55
N ASP A 499 21.35 8.02 -3.22
CA ASP A 499 22.14 7.09 -2.39
C ASP A 499 21.34 5.88 -1.87
N TRP A 500 20.17 5.62 -2.44
CA TRP A 500 19.28 4.52 -2.02
C TRP A 500 19.82 3.11 -2.29
N MET A 501 20.86 3.01 -3.11
CA MET A 501 21.57 1.74 -3.32
C MET A 501 22.66 1.49 -2.26
N GLU A 502 23.02 2.48 -1.46
CA GLU A 502 24.09 2.47 -0.47
C GLU A 502 23.58 2.41 0.96
N THR A 503 22.37 2.93 1.21
CA THR A 503 21.80 3.04 2.55
C THR A 503 20.29 2.76 2.55
N THR A 504 19.79 2.25 3.66
CA THR A 504 18.35 2.08 3.90
C THR A 504 17.66 3.38 4.32
N ARG A 505 18.43 4.46 4.55
CA ARG A 505 17.93 5.79 4.90
C ARG A 505 18.62 6.82 4.01
N PRO A 506 18.18 6.94 2.75
CA PRO A 506 18.78 7.88 1.81
C PRO A 506 18.80 9.29 2.37
N GLN A 507 19.92 9.96 2.17
CA GLN A 507 20.15 11.33 2.58
C GLN A 507 20.29 12.27 1.38
N VAL A 508 20.72 11.74 0.25
CA VAL A 508 20.99 12.51 -0.96
C VAL A 508 19.88 12.31 -1.97
N TYR A 509 19.24 13.40 -2.29
CA TYR A 509 18.11 13.41 -3.24
C TYR A 509 18.34 14.42 -4.36
N LYS A 510 17.68 14.18 -5.48
CA LYS A 510 17.49 15.18 -6.52
C LYS A 510 16.01 15.58 -6.53
N ILE A 511 15.73 16.84 -6.29
CA ILE A 511 14.37 17.40 -6.25
C ILE A 511 14.30 18.50 -7.30
N ASN A 512 13.43 18.35 -8.29
CA ASN A 512 13.32 19.27 -9.42
C ASN A 512 14.69 19.57 -10.10
N GLY A 513 15.53 18.53 -10.23
CA GLY A 513 16.86 18.63 -10.83
C GLY A 513 17.96 19.14 -9.90
N GLU A 514 17.65 19.68 -8.73
CA GLU A 514 18.62 20.15 -7.74
C GLU A 514 19.00 19.06 -6.75
N ARG A 515 20.30 18.94 -6.45
CA ARG A 515 20.80 18.02 -5.42
C ARG A 515 20.59 18.62 -4.04
N VAL A 516 19.86 17.87 -3.19
CA VAL A 516 19.54 18.26 -1.81
C VAL A 516 20.00 17.14 -0.88
N GLU A 517 20.55 17.51 0.29
CA GLU A 517 21.01 16.56 1.29
C GLU A 517 20.26 16.77 2.61
N TYR A 518 19.73 15.68 3.17
CA TYR A 518 19.06 15.65 4.47
C TYR A 518 19.88 14.84 5.46
N GLU A 519 20.36 15.47 6.50
CA GLU A 519 21.04 14.79 7.60
C GLU A 519 20.00 14.26 8.60
N TRP A 520 19.79 12.96 8.58
CA TRP A 520 18.79 12.28 9.41
C TRP A 520 19.27 11.93 10.82
N TYR A 521 20.53 12.21 11.14
CA TYR A 521 21.14 11.84 12.40
C TYR A 521 21.44 13.07 13.24
N THR A 522 21.17 12.98 14.54
CA THR A 522 21.65 13.98 15.52
C THR A 522 23.09 13.67 15.94
N VAL A 523 23.73 14.61 16.65
CA VAL A 523 25.06 14.40 17.25
C VAL A 523 25.15 13.19 18.20
N LYS A 524 24.01 12.67 18.67
CA LYS A 524 23.92 11.47 19.48
C LYS A 524 23.89 10.18 18.66
N GLY A 525 23.82 10.27 17.35
CA GLY A 525 23.65 9.12 16.45
C GLY A 525 22.29 8.44 16.57
N THR A 526 22.25 7.14 16.35
CA THR A 526 21.04 6.32 16.44
C THR A 526 20.82 5.82 17.86
N GLU A 527 19.71 6.24 18.49
CA GLU A 527 19.30 5.76 19.82
C GLU A 527 18.40 4.51 19.71
N ASN A 528 18.94 3.44 19.11
CA ASN A 528 18.12 2.25 18.81
C ASN A 528 18.13 1.18 19.88
N PHE A 529 19.05 1.23 20.80
CA PHE A 529 19.19 0.20 21.82
C PHE A 529 18.68 0.70 23.16
N ARG A 530 17.61 0.10 23.63
CA ARG A 530 17.14 0.24 25.01
C ARG A 530 17.44 -1.09 25.71
N PRO A 531 18.34 -1.12 26.72
CA PRO A 531 18.67 -2.34 27.45
C PRO A 531 17.47 -2.91 28.21
#